data_a9fd18872981dc18f57cc151064fab72
#
_entry.id   a9fd18872981dc18f57cc151064fab72
#
_cell.length_a   1.000
_cell.length_b   1.000
_cell.length_c   1.000
_cell.angle_alpha   90.00
_cell.angle_beta   90.00
_cell.angle_gamma   90.00
#
_symmetry.space_group_name_H-M   'P 1'
#
loop_
_entity.id
_entity.type
_entity.pdbx_description
1 polymer ?
#
loop_
_entity_poly.entity_id
_entity_poly.type
_entity_poly.pdbx_seq_one_letter_code
_entity_poly.pdbx_strand_id
1 'polypeptide(L)'
;MRLIPTAYLASYFLSTLGNSIAAIALPLIVLLTTGSALGAGTVAAATALPAVVAGLLMGVVIDRINRRTSSVVTDLVSAAAMAALPIVDAITGLTIGWFVLFGILGSIGDVPGITAREALLPAIVRHGAMSAERLIGLREMLGSVAFLIGPALAGLLVTLLDGSTVLWVTAGTSFLAAMVTLA
;
A
#
# COMPACT_ATOMS: atom_id res chain seq x y z
N MET A 1 26.12 -8.80 -3.85
CA MET A 1 25.36 -9.62 -2.90
C MET A 1 24.53 -8.83 -1.87
N ARG A 2 24.86 -7.58 -1.52
CA ARG A 2 24.05 -6.75 -0.60
C ARG A 2 22.82 -6.10 -1.22
N LEU A 3 22.72 -6.08 -2.55
CA LEU A 3 21.62 -5.41 -3.28
C LEU A 3 20.24 -6.06 -3.06
N ILE A 4 20.17 -7.39 -2.95
CA ILE A 4 18.89 -8.10 -2.80
C ILE A 4 18.17 -7.72 -1.49
N PRO A 5 18.79 -7.82 -0.28
CA PRO A 5 18.11 -7.43 0.94
C PRO A 5 17.82 -5.93 1.02
N THR A 6 18.66 -5.06 0.44
CA THR A 6 18.39 -3.62 0.42
C THR A 6 17.23 -3.27 -0.51
N ALA A 7 17.13 -3.87 -1.69
CA ALA A 7 15.99 -3.70 -2.59
C ALA A 7 14.69 -4.19 -1.95
N TYR A 8 14.74 -5.36 -1.30
CA TYR A 8 13.61 -5.89 -0.54
C TYR A 8 13.13 -4.92 0.56
N LEU A 9 14.05 -4.42 1.39
CA LEU A 9 13.72 -3.49 2.49
C LEU A 9 13.19 -2.16 1.96
N ALA A 10 13.76 -1.64 0.88
CA ALA A 10 13.30 -0.40 0.24
C ALA A 10 11.89 -0.58 -0.37
N SER A 11 11.66 -1.66 -1.10
CA SER A 11 10.32 -1.98 -1.65
C SER A 11 9.29 -2.16 -0.53
N TYR A 12 9.63 -2.89 0.52
CA TYR A 12 8.77 -3.08 1.68
C TYR A 12 8.39 -1.75 2.34
N PHE A 13 9.39 -0.89 2.58
CA PHE A 13 9.17 0.43 3.18
C PHE A 13 8.28 1.32 2.32
N LEU A 14 8.55 1.40 1.01
CA LEU A 14 7.77 2.23 0.08
C LEU A 14 6.31 1.77 0.01
N SER A 15 6.08 0.46 -0.10
CA SER A 15 4.73 -0.10 -0.14
C SER A 15 3.98 0.14 1.17
N THR A 16 4.61 -0.17 2.31
CA THR A 16 3.99 0.02 3.63
C THR A 16 3.71 1.50 3.92
N LEU A 17 4.62 2.39 3.53
CA LEU A 17 4.44 3.84 3.68
C LEU A 17 3.29 4.34 2.81
N GLY A 18 3.22 3.94 1.55
CA GLY A 18 2.13 4.29 0.64
C GLY A 18 0.77 3.86 1.17
N ASN A 19 0.67 2.61 1.63
CA ASN A 19 -0.55 2.07 2.22
C ASN A 19 -0.95 2.79 3.52
N SER A 20 0.04 3.12 4.36
CA SER A 20 -0.20 3.88 5.60
C SER A 20 -0.67 5.31 5.33
N ILE A 21 -0.15 5.96 4.28
CA ILE A 21 -0.65 7.27 3.83
C ILE A 21 -2.07 7.14 3.28
N ALA A 22 -2.32 6.19 2.38
CA ALA A 22 -3.62 5.98 1.74
C ALA A 22 -4.74 5.70 2.76
N ALA A 23 -4.46 4.89 3.78
CA ALA A 23 -5.42 4.53 4.83
C ALA A 23 -6.00 5.75 5.58
N ILE A 24 -5.24 6.82 5.69
CA ILE A 24 -5.66 8.08 6.33
C ILE A 24 -6.09 9.12 5.29
N ALA A 25 -5.36 9.23 4.18
CA ALA A 25 -5.63 10.24 3.16
C ALA A 25 -6.99 10.03 2.49
N LEU A 26 -7.38 8.79 2.15
CA LEU A 26 -8.67 8.55 1.49
C LEU A 26 -9.88 9.02 2.31
N PRO A 27 -10.09 8.58 3.57
CA PRO A 27 -11.19 9.11 4.39
C PRO A 27 -11.10 10.62 4.63
N LEU A 28 -9.89 11.15 4.80
CA LEU A 28 -9.68 12.56 5.07
C LEU A 28 -10.03 13.44 3.85
N ILE A 29 -9.65 13.01 2.64
CA ILE A 29 -10.03 13.68 1.38
C ILE A 29 -11.55 13.66 1.23
N VAL A 30 -12.22 12.53 1.48
CA VAL A 30 -13.68 12.44 1.44
C VAL A 30 -14.32 13.40 2.45
N LEU A 31 -13.81 13.47 3.68
CA LEU A 31 -14.32 14.39 4.68
C LEU A 31 -14.18 15.84 4.24
N LEU A 32 -13.03 16.23 3.70
CA LEU A 32 -12.76 17.61 3.29
C LEU A 32 -13.53 18.01 2.03
N THR A 33 -13.75 17.10 1.09
CA THR A 33 -14.45 17.38 -0.18
C THR A 33 -15.96 17.35 -0.05
N THR A 34 -16.49 16.47 0.81
CA THR A 34 -17.95 16.26 0.94
C THR A 34 -18.55 16.83 2.24
N GLY A 35 -17.72 17.15 3.25
CA GLY A 35 -18.17 17.50 4.60
C GLY A 35 -18.82 16.33 5.37
N SER A 36 -18.84 15.13 4.80
CA SER A 36 -19.55 13.96 5.34
C SER A 36 -18.64 13.06 6.17
N ALA A 37 -18.74 13.14 7.49
CA ALA A 37 -18.08 12.19 8.39
C ALA A 37 -18.55 10.74 8.18
N LEU A 38 -19.84 10.56 7.85
CA LEU A 38 -20.39 9.24 7.52
C LEU A 38 -19.76 8.70 6.23
N GLY A 39 -19.57 9.55 5.21
CA GLY A 39 -18.90 9.19 3.96
C GLY A 39 -17.45 8.77 4.20
N ALA A 40 -16.71 9.54 4.99
CA ALA A 40 -15.33 9.19 5.37
C ALA A 40 -15.27 7.86 6.13
N GLY A 41 -16.16 7.64 7.10
CA GLY A 41 -16.28 6.37 7.82
C GLY A 41 -16.65 5.19 6.92
N THR A 42 -17.53 5.42 5.92
CA THR A 42 -17.90 4.40 4.94
C THR A 42 -16.70 3.98 4.10
N VAL A 43 -15.89 4.92 3.62
CA VAL A 43 -14.66 4.63 2.86
C VAL A 43 -13.66 3.87 3.73
N ALA A 44 -13.42 4.31 4.97
CA ALA A 44 -12.53 3.62 5.90
C ALA A 44 -12.98 2.17 6.17
N ALA A 45 -14.27 1.93 6.42
CA ALA A 45 -14.82 0.61 6.62
C ALA A 45 -14.75 -0.26 5.35
N ALA A 46 -15.06 0.32 4.19
CA ALA A 46 -15.03 -0.38 2.91
C ALA A 46 -13.62 -0.81 2.50
N THR A 47 -12.59 -0.08 2.88
CA THR A 47 -11.19 -0.47 2.66
C THR A 47 -10.69 -1.51 3.67
N ALA A 48 -11.15 -1.45 4.91
CA ALA A 48 -10.73 -2.39 5.97
C ALA A 48 -11.32 -3.79 5.80
N LEU A 49 -12.60 -3.92 5.43
CA LEU A 49 -13.29 -5.21 5.31
C LEU A 49 -12.66 -6.16 4.29
N PRO A 50 -12.37 -5.75 3.05
CA PRO A 50 -11.70 -6.60 2.06
C PRO A 50 -10.31 -7.04 2.51
N ALA A 51 -9.56 -6.19 3.22
CA ALA A 51 -8.25 -6.52 3.76
C ALA A 51 -8.35 -7.68 4.77
N VAL A 52 -9.36 -7.67 5.66
CA VAL A 52 -9.61 -8.78 6.62
C VAL A 52 -9.95 -10.07 5.87
N VAL A 53 -10.85 -10.00 4.90
CA VAL A 53 -11.25 -11.19 4.10
C VAL A 53 -10.07 -11.73 3.30
N ALA A 54 -9.29 -10.85 2.67
CA ALA A 54 -8.09 -11.23 1.94
C ALA A 54 -7.07 -11.89 2.88
N GLY A 55 -6.86 -11.36 4.10
CA GLY A 55 -5.97 -11.96 5.09
C GLY A 55 -6.33 -13.40 5.46
N LEU A 56 -7.61 -13.68 5.60
CA LEU A 56 -8.10 -15.04 5.92
C LEU A 56 -7.92 -16.03 4.77
N LEU A 57 -8.06 -15.58 3.52
CA LEU A 57 -8.04 -16.45 2.34
C LEU A 57 -6.64 -16.63 1.75
N MET A 58 -5.76 -15.65 1.93
CA MET A 58 -4.48 -15.57 1.19
C MET A 58 -3.42 -16.56 1.65
N GLY A 59 -3.49 -17.10 2.87
CA GLY A 59 -2.58 -18.16 3.30
C GLY A 59 -2.58 -19.38 2.36
N VAL A 60 -3.74 -19.70 1.77
CA VAL A 60 -3.89 -20.84 0.85
C VAL A 60 -3.49 -20.48 -0.60
N VAL A 61 -3.65 -19.23 -0.99
CA VAL A 61 -3.43 -18.80 -2.38
C VAL A 61 -1.95 -18.55 -2.65
N ILE A 62 -1.23 -17.95 -1.70
CA ILE A 62 0.18 -17.55 -1.86
C ILE A 62 1.14 -18.73 -2.01
N ASP A 63 0.79 -19.89 -1.45
CA ASP A 63 1.60 -21.10 -1.60
C ASP A 63 1.65 -21.63 -3.05
N ARG A 64 0.73 -21.19 -3.91
CA ARG A 64 0.60 -21.62 -5.30
C ARG A 64 1.12 -20.62 -6.33
N ILE A 65 1.51 -19.41 -5.92
CA ILE A 65 1.88 -18.32 -6.84
C ILE A 65 3.34 -17.90 -6.60
N ASN A 66 3.98 -17.41 -7.65
CA ASN A 66 5.32 -16.82 -7.53
C ASN A 66 5.27 -15.57 -6.63
N ARG A 67 5.92 -15.65 -5.48
CA ARG A 67 5.89 -14.65 -4.40
C ARG A 67 6.38 -13.27 -4.86
N ARG A 68 7.41 -13.22 -5.71
CA ARG A 68 7.93 -11.97 -6.27
C ARG A 68 6.89 -11.35 -7.21
N THR A 69 6.34 -12.13 -8.12
CA THR A 69 5.31 -11.67 -9.06
C THR A 69 4.06 -11.18 -8.32
N SER A 70 3.61 -11.91 -7.29
CA SER A 70 2.47 -11.49 -6.47
C SER A 70 2.70 -10.13 -5.83
N SER A 71 3.86 -9.91 -5.20
CA SER A 71 4.20 -8.62 -4.59
C SER A 71 4.19 -7.47 -5.60
N VAL A 72 4.72 -7.69 -6.81
CA VAL A 72 4.72 -6.67 -7.88
C VAL A 72 3.30 -6.38 -8.38
N VAL A 73 2.52 -7.44 -8.65
CA VAL A 73 1.15 -7.29 -9.15
C VAL A 73 0.27 -6.54 -8.15
N THR A 74 0.39 -6.86 -6.87
CA THR A 74 -0.39 -6.18 -5.82
C THR A 74 -0.04 -4.71 -5.70
N ASP A 75 1.25 -4.35 -5.72
CA ASP A 75 1.67 -2.94 -5.73
C ASP A 75 1.18 -2.19 -6.98
N LEU A 76 1.20 -2.84 -8.16
CA LEU A 76 0.67 -2.24 -9.38
C LEU A 76 -0.84 -2.04 -9.34
N VAL A 77 -1.58 -2.99 -8.74
CA VAL A 77 -3.03 -2.85 -8.51
C VAL A 77 -3.32 -1.68 -7.58
N SER A 78 -2.59 -1.58 -6.45
CA SER A 78 -2.73 -0.44 -5.52
C SER A 78 -2.36 0.88 -6.20
N ALA A 79 -1.28 0.93 -6.97
CA ALA A 79 -0.88 2.12 -7.73
C ALA A 79 -1.94 2.53 -8.76
N ALA A 80 -2.48 1.58 -9.51
CA ALA A 80 -3.53 1.83 -10.50
C ALA A 80 -4.83 2.30 -9.86
N ALA A 81 -5.24 1.69 -8.74
CA ALA A 81 -6.42 2.09 -7.99
C ALA A 81 -6.31 3.54 -7.46
N MET A 82 -5.15 3.90 -6.90
CA MET A 82 -4.91 5.26 -6.41
C MET A 82 -4.81 6.29 -7.55
N ALA A 83 -4.17 5.93 -8.66
CA ALA A 83 -4.08 6.80 -9.85
C ALA A 83 -5.42 6.98 -10.58
N ALA A 84 -6.31 6.00 -10.51
CA ALA A 84 -7.63 6.08 -11.13
C ALA A 84 -8.50 7.18 -10.51
N LEU A 85 -8.37 7.43 -9.21
CA LEU A 85 -9.15 8.47 -8.51
C LEU A 85 -8.95 9.87 -9.09
N PRO A 86 -7.71 10.41 -9.22
CA PRO A 86 -7.51 11.73 -9.81
C PRO A 86 -7.86 11.78 -11.31
N ILE A 87 -7.77 10.66 -12.03
CA ILE A 87 -8.20 10.59 -13.44
C ILE A 87 -9.72 10.71 -13.52
N VAL A 88 -10.46 9.99 -12.69
CA VAL A 88 -11.92 10.07 -12.61
C VAL A 88 -12.36 11.46 -12.15
N ASP A 89 -11.64 12.08 -11.20
CA ASP A 89 -11.91 13.44 -10.76
C ASP A 89 -11.88 14.43 -11.93
N ALA A 90 -10.88 14.33 -12.78
CA ALA A 90 -10.72 15.19 -13.94
C ALA A 90 -11.83 15.01 -15.02
N ILE A 91 -12.52 13.87 -15.04
CA ILE A 91 -13.51 13.53 -16.09
C ILE A 91 -14.95 13.73 -15.59
N THR A 92 -15.27 13.23 -14.41
CA THR A 92 -16.65 13.16 -13.90
C THR A 92 -16.86 13.80 -12.53
N GLY A 93 -15.77 14.19 -11.87
CA GLY A 93 -15.78 14.55 -10.46
C GLY A 93 -15.78 13.31 -9.55
N LEU A 94 -15.25 13.48 -8.33
CA LEU A 94 -15.20 12.41 -7.33
C LEU A 94 -16.51 12.36 -6.52
N THR A 95 -17.05 11.16 -6.43
CA THR A 95 -18.13 10.80 -5.53
C THR A 95 -17.65 9.80 -4.49
N ILE A 96 -18.34 9.65 -3.37
CA ILE A 96 -18.02 8.64 -2.34
C ILE A 96 -17.93 7.22 -2.95
N GLY A 97 -18.77 6.93 -3.96
CA GLY A 97 -18.75 5.63 -4.65
C GLY A 97 -17.42 5.31 -5.32
N TRP A 98 -16.75 6.29 -5.93
CA TRP A 98 -15.43 6.10 -6.52
C TRP A 98 -14.36 5.82 -5.47
N PHE A 99 -14.37 6.55 -4.35
CA PHE A 99 -13.46 6.28 -3.23
C PHE A 99 -13.65 4.88 -2.65
N VAL A 100 -14.91 4.44 -2.49
CA VAL A 100 -15.21 3.07 -2.06
C VAL A 100 -14.71 2.04 -3.05
N LEU A 101 -15.02 2.20 -4.34
CA LEU A 101 -14.62 1.25 -5.37
C LEU A 101 -13.10 1.09 -5.46
N PHE A 102 -12.37 2.19 -5.64
CA PHE A 102 -10.92 2.15 -5.81
C PHE A 102 -10.20 1.87 -4.48
N GLY A 103 -10.77 2.29 -3.36
CA GLY A 103 -10.29 1.91 -2.03
C GLY A 103 -10.36 0.40 -1.79
N ILE A 104 -11.46 -0.25 -2.16
CA ILE A 104 -11.61 -1.71 -2.13
C ILE A 104 -10.60 -2.39 -3.04
N LEU A 105 -10.48 -1.93 -4.29
CA LEU A 105 -9.54 -2.51 -5.26
C LEU A 105 -8.09 -2.42 -4.78
N GLY A 106 -7.68 -1.28 -4.21
CA GLY A 106 -6.37 -1.11 -3.62
C GLY A 106 -6.15 -2.05 -2.42
N SER A 107 -7.09 -2.08 -1.49
CA SER A 107 -6.96 -2.87 -0.26
C SER A 107 -6.95 -4.40 -0.49
N ILE A 108 -7.62 -4.89 -1.52
CA ILE A 108 -7.56 -6.31 -1.91
C ILE A 108 -6.12 -6.70 -2.31
N GLY A 109 -5.36 -5.79 -2.91
CA GLY A 109 -3.96 -6.02 -3.26
C GLY A 109 -3.00 -6.01 -2.06
N ASP A 110 -3.27 -5.20 -1.05
CA ASP A 110 -2.32 -4.90 0.03
C ASP A 110 -1.95 -6.12 0.88
N VAL A 111 -2.93 -6.90 1.33
CA VAL A 111 -2.69 -8.07 2.19
C VAL A 111 -1.93 -9.19 1.48
N PRO A 112 -2.29 -9.59 0.24
CA PRO A 112 -1.47 -10.51 -0.55
C PRO A 112 -0.04 -10.02 -0.77
N GLY A 113 0.13 -8.72 -0.98
CA GLY A 113 1.44 -8.09 -1.17
C GLY A 113 2.33 -8.24 0.06
N ILE A 114 1.81 -7.96 1.24
CA ILE A 114 2.53 -8.12 2.52
C ILE A 114 2.91 -9.58 2.73
N THR A 115 1.97 -10.51 2.60
CA THR A 115 2.20 -11.95 2.81
C THR A 115 3.18 -12.51 1.78
N ALA A 116 3.11 -12.09 0.52
CA ALA A 116 4.05 -12.49 -0.51
C ALA A 116 5.49 -12.03 -0.18
N ARG A 117 5.65 -10.82 0.35
CA ARG A 117 6.96 -10.31 0.82
C ARG A 117 7.48 -11.08 2.02
N GLU A 118 6.63 -11.41 2.99
CA GLU A 118 7.03 -12.25 4.13
C GLU A 118 7.54 -13.61 3.67
N ALA A 119 6.87 -14.20 2.71
CA ALA A 119 7.27 -15.47 2.14
C ALA A 119 8.60 -15.43 1.34
N LEU A 120 9.12 -14.24 0.98
CA LEU A 120 10.44 -14.07 0.36
C LEU A 120 11.60 -14.09 1.37
N LEU A 121 11.36 -13.78 2.65
CA LEU A 121 12.40 -13.69 3.68
C LEU A 121 13.32 -14.92 3.73
N PRO A 122 12.81 -16.17 3.77
CA PRO A 122 13.68 -17.36 3.84
C PRO A 122 14.59 -17.51 2.61
N ALA A 123 14.12 -17.09 1.44
CA ALA A 123 14.90 -17.13 0.22
C ALA A 123 16.06 -16.13 0.26
N ILE A 124 15.80 -14.90 0.74
CA ILE A 124 16.82 -13.84 0.85
C ILE A 124 17.89 -14.23 1.87
N VAL A 125 17.50 -14.81 3.00
CA VAL A 125 18.43 -15.30 4.03
C VAL A 125 19.32 -16.42 3.48
N ARG A 126 18.76 -17.37 2.72
CA ARG A 126 19.54 -18.45 2.11
C ARG A 126 20.62 -17.97 1.14
N HIS A 127 20.45 -16.82 0.51
CA HIS A 127 21.49 -16.21 -0.33
C HIS A 127 22.66 -15.60 0.47
N GLY A 128 22.63 -15.68 1.79
CA GLY A 128 23.77 -15.41 2.68
C GLY A 128 24.21 -13.94 2.78
N ALA A 129 23.38 -13.00 2.30
CA ALA A 129 23.75 -11.59 2.30
C ALA A 129 23.49 -10.88 3.65
N MET A 130 22.62 -11.46 4.50
CA MET A 130 22.25 -10.93 5.82
C MET A 130 21.70 -12.04 6.71
N SER A 131 21.90 -11.97 8.03
CA SER A 131 21.30 -12.92 8.97
C SER A 131 19.78 -12.72 9.05
N ALA A 132 19.05 -13.77 9.42
CA ALA A 132 17.59 -13.73 9.53
C ALA A 132 17.14 -12.69 10.57
N GLU A 133 17.78 -12.65 11.73
CA GLU A 133 17.46 -11.76 12.84
C GLU A 133 17.61 -10.29 12.41
N ARG A 134 18.70 -9.98 11.69
CA ARG A 134 18.97 -8.63 11.20
C ARG A 134 17.96 -8.21 10.12
N LEU A 135 17.64 -9.09 9.18
CA LEU A 135 16.69 -8.80 8.11
C LEU A 135 15.29 -8.57 8.67
N ILE A 136 14.84 -9.44 9.58
CA ILE A 136 13.54 -9.32 10.25
C ILE A 136 13.50 -8.06 11.11
N GLY A 137 14.52 -7.81 11.92
CA GLY A 137 14.58 -6.61 12.77
C GLY A 137 14.55 -5.30 11.98
N LEU A 138 15.28 -5.22 10.84
CA LEU A 138 15.23 -4.05 9.95
C LEU A 138 13.86 -3.88 9.29
N ARG A 139 13.24 -4.98 8.85
CA ARG A 139 11.89 -4.95 8.29
C ARG A 139 10.87 -4.43 9.30
N GLU A 140 10.86 -4.96 10.53
CA GLU A 140 9.94 -4.52 11.59
C GLU A 140 10.16 -3.05 11.96
N MET A 141 11.43 -2.62 12.05
CA MET A 141 11.77 -1.21 12.28
C MET A 141 11.21 -0.32 11.16
N LEU A 142 11.44 -0.67 9.89
CA LEU A 142 10.94 0.10 8.76
C LEU A 142 9.41 0.11 8.69
N GLY A 143 8.76 -1.01 8.99
CA GLY A 143 7.30 -1.10 9.10
C GLY A 143 6.74 -0.19 10.17
N SER A 144 7.35 -0.21 11.36
CA SER A 144 6.95 0.66 12.47
C SER A 144 7.15 2.14 12.16
N VAL A 145 8.27 2.49 11.52
CA VAL A 145 8.53 3.86 11.05
C VAL A 145 7.49 4.29 10.01
N ALA A 146 7.21 3.45 9.01
CA ALA A 146 6.21 3.75 7.99
C ALA A 146 4.81 3.93 8.61
N PHE A 147 4.43 3.08 9.56
CA PHE A 147 3.16 3.17 10.26
C PHE A 147 3.05 4.42 11.14
N LEU A 148 4.15 4.86 11.76
CA LEU A 148 4.19 6.06 12.60
C LEU A 148 4.14 7.35 11.77
N ILE A 149 4.97 7.43 10.71
CA ILE A 149 5.09 8.64 9.91
C ILE A 149 4.02 8.75 8.82
N GLY A 150 3.45 7.63 8.36
CA GLY A 150 2.43 7.60 7.30
C GLY A 150 1.23 8.49 7.59
N PRO A 151 0.54 8.33 8.73
CA PRO A 151 -0.57 9.20 9.12
C PRO A 151 -0.19 10.68 9.24
N ALA A 152 0.99 10.98 9.77
CA ALA A 152 1.50 12.35 9.86
C ALA A 152 1.75 12.94 8.47
N LEU A 153 2.36 12.17 7.56
CA LEU A 153 2.54 12.57 6.16
C LEU A 153 1.20 12.72 5.44
N ALA A 154 0.24 11.83 5.67
CA ALA A 154 -1.10 11.96 5.08
C ALA A 154 -1.77 13.28 5.46
N GLY A 155 -1.77 13.61 6.76
CA GLY A 155 -2.31 14.88 7.25
C GLY A 155 -1.56 16.08 6.65
N LEU A 156 -0.23 16.06 6.65
CA LEU A 156 0.58 17.12 6.07
C LEU A 156 0.33 17.28 4.57
N LEU A 157 0.33 16.19 3.82
CA LEU A 157 0.10 16.22 2.37
C LEU A 157 -1.29 16.77 2.04
N VAL A 158 -2.34 16.33 2.74
CA VAL A 158 -3.72 16.81 2.52
C VAL A 158 -3.91 18.28 2.90
N THR A 159 -3.08 18.82 3.82
CA THR A 159 -3.14 20.25 4.18
C THR A 159 -2.32 21.13 3.23
N LEU A 160 -1.25 20.62 2.64
CA LEU A 160 -0.35 21.39 1.77
C LEU A 160 -0.67 21.25 0.29
N LEU A 161 -1.29 20.14 -0.10
CA LEU A 161 -1.58 19.79 -1.50
C LEU A 161 -3.08 19.54 -1.66
N ASP A 162 -3.57 19.64 -2.88
CA ASP A 162 -4.91 19.21 -3.24
C ASP A 162 -5.05 17.67 -3.15
N GLY A 163 -6.26 17.19 -2.90
CA GLY A 163 -6.53 15.75 -2.74
C GLY A 163 -6.07 14.90 -3.93
N SER A 164 -6.19 15.45 -5.15
CA SER A 164 -5.75 14.77 -6.37
C SER A 164 -4.23 14.54 -6.39
N THR A 165 -3.45 15.55 -6.01
CA THR A 165 -1.97 15.44 -5.91
C THR A 165 -1.56 14.43 -4.83
N VAL A 166 -2.26 14.38 -3.68
CA VAL A 166 -1.98 13.37 -2.63
C VAL A 166 -2.20 11.95 -3.17
N LEU A 167 -3.25 11.74 -3.96
CA LEU A 167 -3.52 10.44 -4.57
C LEU A 167 -2.44 10.04 -5.60
N TRP A 168 -1.92 10.99 -6.37
CA TRP A 168 -0.75 10.75 -7.25
C TRP A 168 0.51 10.40 -6.47
N VAL A 169 0.76 11.03 -5.34
CA VAL A 169 1.91 10.71 -4.47
C VAL A 169 1.80 9.27 -3.95
N THR A 170 0.62 8.87 -3.46
CA THR A 170 0.39 7.49 -3.00
C THR A 170 0.49 6.46 -4.13
N ALA A 171 -0.05 6.75 -5.30
CA ALA A 171 0.12 5.90 -6.48
C ALA A 171 1.61 5.74 -6.85
N GLY A 172 2.36 6.85 -6.81
CA GLY A 172 3.80 6.88 -7.09
C GLY A 172 4.62 6.01 -6.12
N THR A 173 4.32 6.03 -4.82
CA THR A 173 5.03 5.20 -3.84
C THR A 173 4.79 3.71 -4.08
N SER A 174 3.55 3.30 -4.38
CA SER A 174 3.22 1.90 -4.72
C SER A 174 3.87 1.47 -6.03
N PHE A 175 3.86 2.33 -7.05
CA PHE A 175 4.52 2.06 -8.32
C PHE A 175 6.04 1.90 -8.15
N LEU A 176 6.69 2.78 -7.39
CA LEU A 176 8.12 2.67 -7.09
C LEU A 176 8.44 1.39 -6.30
N ALA A 177 7.57 0.98 -5.36
CA ALA A 177 7.73 -0.29 -4.66
C ALA A 177 7.72 -1.49 -5.62
N ALA A 178 6.81 -1.50 -6.60
CA ALA A 178 6.76 -2.51 -7.65
C ALA A 178 8.05 -2.54 -8.49
N MET A 179 8.52 -1.36 -8.92
CA MET A 179 9.75 -1.24 -9.74
C MET A 179 10.99 -1.72 -8.98
N VAL A 180 11.13 -1.35 -7.71
CA VAL A 180 12.24 -1.80 -6.85
C VAL A 180 12.19 -3.32 -6.63
N THR A 181 11.00 -3.92 -6.56
CA THR A 181 10.84 -5.38 -6.45
C THR A 181 11.23 -6.09 -7.76
N LEU A 182 11.05 -5.45 -8.91
CA LEU A 182 11.42 -5.99 -10.23
C LEU A 182 12.94 -5.91 -10.51
N ALA A 183 13.64 -4.94 -9.95
CA ALA A 183 15.08 -4.78 -10.12
C ALA A 183 15.87 -5.81 -9.32
#